data_b55fb8e91bc5c3345ca47dcb3862578f
#
_entry.id   b55fb8e91bc5c3345ca47dcb3862578f
#
_cell.length_a   1.000
_cell.length_b   1.000
_cell.length_c   1.000
_cell.angle_alpha   90.00
_cell.angle_beta   90.00
_cell.angle_gamma   90.00
#
_symmetry.space_group_name_H-M   'P 1'
#
loop_
_entity.id
_entity.type
_entity.pdbx_description
1 polymer ?
#
loop_
_entity_poly.entity_id
_entity_poly.type
_entity_poly.pdbx_seq_one_letter_code
_entity_poly.pdbx_strand_id
1 'polypeptide(L)'
;MKIIEAIIKKGEWLLDALKRIGYDMIPTNTILDKTLTGIGATSCEIRAKRNSIIIEPNVPVILCKLENEEVIIEAVYAKVKPYPIIKFLQRNDIPYKKILTTPESFHKIRTDAQKIGINIYGDDWFCLFDECEKITQDHDYRRTISQPIYDFF
;
A
#
# COMPACT_ATOMS: atom_id res chain seq x y z
N MET A 1 -17.24 15.03 5.53
CA MET A 1 -16.31 13.92 5.85
C MET A 1 -16.98 13.04 6.89
N LYS A 2 -17.06 11.72 6.68
CA LYS A 2 -17.62 10.77 7.66
C LYS A 2 -16.47 10.32 8.58
N ILE A 3 -16.64 10.47 9.89
CA ILE A 3 -15.70 9.98 10.89
C ILE A 3 -16.14 8.57 11.30
N ILE A 4 -15.20 7.62 11.28
CA ILE A 4 -15.38 6.24 11.73
C ILE A 4 -14.38 6.01 12.85
N GLU A 5 -14.87 5.69 14.04
CA GLU A 5 -14.04 5.42 15.20
C GLU A 5 -13.99 3.92 15.48
N ALA A 6 -12.78 3.38 15.64
CA ALA A 6 -12.55 2.00 16.03
C ALA A 6 -11.62 1.94 17.23
N ILE A 7 -12.09 1.42 18.34
CA ILE A 7 -11.28 1.23 19.55
C ILE A 7 -10.53 -0.09 19.43
N ILE A 8 -9.20 -0.02 19.43
CA ILE A 8 -8.33 -1.21 19.42
C ILE A 8 -8.06 -1.63 20.86
N LYS A 9 -8.41 -2.87 21.22
CA LYS A 9 -8.17 -3.44 22.54
C LYS A 9 -6.72 -3.95 22.64
N LYS A 10 -6.22 -4.12 23.85
CA LYS A 10 -4.89 -4.70 24.09
C LYS A 10 -4.76 -6.07 23.42
N GLY A 11 -3.76 -6.21 22.53
CA GLY A 11 -3.52 -7.45 21.76
C GLY A 11 -4.38 -7.64 20.52
N GLU A 12 -5.25 -6.68 20.19
CA GLU A 12 -6.09 -6.69 19.00
C GLU A 12 -5.37 -6.00 17.83
N TRP A 13 -5.55 -6.51 16.62
CA TRP A 13 -5.05 -5.91 15.39
C TRP A 13 -6.10 -5.01 14.74
N LEU A 14 -5.65 -4.09 13.87
CA LEU A 14 -6.57 -3.19 13.16
C LEU A 14 -7.70 -3.94 12.44
N LEU A 15 -7.39 -5.05 11.78
CA LEU A 15 -8.40 -5.82 11.06
C LEU A 15 -9.50 -6.35 11.99
N ASP A 16 -9.16 -6.77 13.21
CA ASP A 16 -10.15 -7.27 14.17
C ASP A 16 -11.07 -6.13 14.65
N ALA A 17 -10.48 -4.96 14.92
CA ALA A 17 -11.24 -3.78 15.28
C ALA A 17 -12.17 -3.31 14.15
N LEU A 18 -11.69 -3.33 12.89
CA LEU A 18 -12.49 -3.00 11.72
C LEU A 18 -13.66 -3.98 11.54
N LYS A 19 -13.43 -5.29 11.64
CA LYS A 19 -14.49 -6.30 11.54
C LYS A 19 -15.57 -6.11 12.58
N ARG A 20 -15.22 -5.74 13.80
CA ARG A 20 -16.16 -5.49 14.89
C ARG A 20 -17.12 -4.34 14.60
N ILE A 21 -16.72 -3.40 13.76
CA ILE A 21 -17.55 -2.26 13.34
C ILE A 21 -18.09 -2.42 11.90
N GLY A 22 -17.99 -3.64 11.31
CA GLY A 22 -18.61 -3.99 10.06
C GLY A 22 -17.74 -3.75 8.81
N TYR A 23 -16.42 -3.64 8.94
CA TYR A 23 -15.50 -3.51 7.82
C TYR A 23 -14.55 -4.70 7.73
N ASP A 24 -14.49 -5.35 6.56
CA ASP A 24 -13.57 -6.48 6.30
C ASP A 24 -12.18 -6.05 5.85
N MET A 25 -11.99 -4.76 5.55
CA MET A 25 -10.74 -4.15 5.10
C MET A 25 -10.74 -2.64 5.39
N ILE A 26 -9.62 -1.97 5.18
CA ILE A 26 -9.54 -0.50 5.29
C ILE A 26 -10.48 0.12 4.23
N PRO A 27 -11.43 0.97 4.61
CA PRO A 27 -12.32 1.63 3.65
C PRO A 27 -11.56 2.49 2.64
N THR A 28 -12.11 2.62 1.42
CA THR A 28 -11.58 3.55 0.41
C THR A 28 -11.84 5.01 0.81
N ASN A 29 -11.05 5.92 0.27
CA ASN A 29 -11.16 7.37 0.51
C ASN A 29 -11.17 7.73 2.02
N THR A 30 -10.27 7.09 2.76
CA THR A 30 -10.20 7.21 4.22
C THR A 30 -8.83 7.69 4.65
N ILE A 31 -8.77 8.63 5.58
CA ILE A 31 -7.57 8.96 6.34
C ILE A 31 -7.62 8.12 7.61
N LEU A 32 -6.63 7.24 7.79
CA LEU A 32 -6.49 6.43 8.99
C LEU A 32 -5.58 7.16 10.00
N ASP A 33 -6.17 7.80 11.00
CA ASP A 33 -5.43 8.34 12.12
C ASP A 33 -5.15 7.22 13.14
N LYS A 34 -3.87 6.89 13.30
CA LYS A 34 -3.40 5.85 14.21
C LYS A 34 -2.82 6.50 15.47
N THR A 35 -3.52 6.42 16.58
CA THR A 35 -2.99 6.86 17.87
C THR A 35 -1.85 5.96 18.38
N LEU A 36 -1.79 4.71 17.89
CA LEU A 36 -0.76 3.72 18.24
C LEU A 36 -0.04 3.25 16.98
N THR A 37 1.28 3.09 17.08
CA THR A 37 2.10 2.45 16.06
C THR A 37 1.97 0.93 16.13
N GLY A 38 2.28 0.23 15.02
CA GLY A 38 2.33 -1.25 15.02
C GLY A 38 0.97 -1.95 15.10
N ILE A 39 -0.14 -1.27 14.85
CA ILE A 39 -1.49 -1.88 14.85
C ILE A 39 -1.79 -2.74 13.62
N GLY A 40 -0.83 -2.88 12.70
CA GLY A 40 -0.94 -3.78 11.54
C GLY A 40 -1.73 -3.22 10.36
N ALA A 41 -1.73 -1.91 10.12
CA ALA A 41 -2.43 -1.31 8.98
C ALA A 41 -1.94 -1.87 7.64
N THR A 42 -0.62 -1.89 7.41
CA THR A 42 -0.01 -2.47 6.21
C THR A 42 -0.34 -3.96 6.06
N SER A 43 -0.21 -4.75 7.14
CA SER A 43 -0.56 -6.19 7.11
C SER A 43 -2.05 -6.43 6.88
N CYS A 44 -2.91 -5.55 7.40
CA CYS A 44 -4.34 -5.57 7.11
C CYS A 44 -4.59 -5.43 5.59
N GLU A 45 -3.91 -4.49 4.93
CA GLU A 45 -4.07 -4.29 3.49
C GLU A 45 -3.42 -5.39 2.66
N ILE A 46 -2.26 -5.91 3.06
CA ILE A 46 -1.62 -7.05 2.37
C ILE A 46 -2.59 -8.24 2.31
N ARG A 47 -3.35 -8.50 3.36
CA ARG A 47 -4.31 -9.61 3.47
C ARG A 47 -5.70 -9.31 2.91
N ALA A 48 -5.98 -8.06 2.53
CA ALA A 48 -7.27 -7.67 1.96
C ALA A 48 -7.52 -8.34 0.60
N LYS A 49 -8.77 -8.69 0.30
CA LYS A 49 -9.18 -9.36 -0.96
C LYS A 49 -9.40 -8.35 -2.08
N ARG A 50 -8.36 -7.60 -2.44
CA ARG A 50 -8.35 -6.63 -3.55
C ARG A 50 -6.93 -6.41 -4.07
N ASN A 51 -6.77 -5.89 -5.29
CA ASN A 51 -5.47 -5.46 -5.77
C ASN A 51 -5.03 -4.21 -5.00
N SER A 52 -3.77 -4.15 -4.58
CA SER A 52 -3.28 -3.04 -3.76
C SER A 52 -1.86 -2.63 -4.12
N ILE A 53 -1.66 -1.33 -4.14
CA ILE A 53 -0.33 -0.71 -4.14
C ILE A 53 -0.14 -0.09 -2.77
N ILE A 54 0.91 -0.48 -2.06
CA ILE A 54 1.24 -0.01 -0.72
C ILE A 54 2.53 0.78 -0.82
N ILE A 55 2.47 2.06 -0.51
CA ILE A 55 3.59 2.98 -0.59
C ILE A 55 4.17 3.14 0.81
N GLU A 56 5.38 2.62 0.99
CA GLU A 56 6.14 2.65 2.23
C GLU A 56 7.25 3.71 2.15
N PRO A 57 7.52 4.45 3.21
CA PRO A 57 8.50 5.56 3.17
C PRO A 57 9.93 5.09 2.93
N ASN A 58 10.24 3.82 3.23
CA ASN A 58 11.60 3.31 3.11
C ASN A 58 11.69 1.80 2.82
N VAL A 59 12.82 1.38 2.25
CA VAL A 59 13.10 0.00 1.82
C VAL A 59 13.15 -1.00 2.97
N PRO A 60 13.74 -0.74 4.14
CA PRO A 60 13.77 -1.70 5.24
C PRO A 60 12.39 -2.20 5.68
N VAL A 61 11.37 -1.33 5.66
CA VAL A 61 9.98 -1.72 5.98
C VAL A 61 9.45 -2.68 4.93
N ILE A 62 9.69 -2.41 3.64
CA ILE A 62 9.31 -3.32 2.54
C ILE A 62 9.94 -4.70 2.75
N LEU A 63 11.25 -4.77 2.98
CA LEU A 63 11.96 -6.05 3.17
C LEU A 63 11.42 -6.84 4.36
N CYS A 64 11.17 -6.16 5.48
CA CYS A 64 10.57 -6.79 6.66
C CYS A 64 9.20 -7.40 6.36
N LYS A 65 8.37 -6.74 5.53
CA LYS A 65 7.06 -7.28 5.12
C LYS A 65 7.18 -8.49 4.21
N LEU A 66 8.12 -8.49 3.28
CA LEU A 66 8.36 -9.64 2.38
C LEU A 66 8.76 -10.91 3.16
N GLU A 67 9.51 -10.76 4.26
CA GLU A 67 9.96 -11.88 5.08
C GLU A 67 8.86 -12.44 6.00
N ASN A 68 7.90 -11.61 6.40
CA ASN A 68 6.94 -11.96 7.45
C ASN A 68 5.50 -12.23 6.95
N GLU A 69 5.22 -12.02 5.66
CA GLU A 69 3.89 -12.25 5.11
C GLU A 69 3.89 -13.47 4.17
N GLU A 70 2.88 -14.31 4.29
CA GLU A 70 2.70 -15.51 3.44
C GLU A 70 2.11 -15.19 2.07
N VAL A 71 1.69 -13.96 1.84
CA VAL A 71 1.08 -13.49 0.59
C VAL A 71 2.16 -13.20 -0.44
N ILE A 72 1.92 -13.54 -1.70
CA ILE A 72 2.84 -13.21 -2.80
C ILE A 72 2.80 -11.70 -3.05
N ILE A 73 3.93 -11.04 -2.82
CA ILE A 73 4.10 -9.59 -2.91
C ILE A 73 5.20 -9.29 -3.92
N GLU A 74 4.94 -8.35 -4.84
CA GLU A 74 5.97 -7.75 -5.69
C GLU A 74 6.53 -6.50 -5.01
N ALA A 75 7.86 -6.44 -4.87
CA ALA A 75 8.53 -5.29 -4.28
C ALA A 75 9.24 -4.44 -5.33
N VAL A 76 8.95 -3.15 -5.37
CA VAL A 76 9.49 -2.21 -6.35
C VAL A 76 10.21 -1.06 -5.65
N TYR A 77 11.55 -1.07 -5.68
CA TYR A 77 12.40 -0.02 -5.12
C TYR A 77 13.69 0.20 -5.94
N ALA A 78 14.50 1.21 -5.61
CA ALA A 78 15.56 1.71 -6.48
C ALA A 78 16.62 0.66 -6.90
N LYS A 79 17.00 -0.25 -5.99
CA LYS A 79 18.08 -1.23 -6.21
C LYS A 79 17.63 -2.54 -6.86
N VAL A 80 16.34 -2.77 -7.00
CA VAL A 80 15.83 -3.97 -7.67
C VAL A 80 16.02 -3.76 -9.17
N LYS A 81 16.76 -4.68 -9.81
CA LYS A 81 16.79 -4.76 -11.28
C LYS A 81 15.33 -4.77 -11.76
N PRO A 82 15.01 -4.08 -12.86
CA PRO A 82 13.66 -4.10 -13.39
C PRO A 82 13.31 -5.54 -13.80
N TYR A 83 12.83 -6.33 -12.84
CA TYR A 83 11.99 -7.46 -13.17
C TYR A 83 10.72 -6.83 -13.71
N PRO A 84 10.30 -7.15 -14.93
CA PRO A 84 9.16 -6.42 -15.45
C PRO A 84 7.98 -6.67 -14.53
N ILE A 85 7.56 -5.63 -13.83
CA ILE A 85 6.31 -5.55 -13.06
C ILE A 85 5.16 -6.09 -13.93
N ILE A 86 5.26 -5.89 -15.24
CA ILE A 86 4.41 -6.47 -16.27
C ILE A 86 4.17 -7.98 -16.05
N LYS A 87 5.24 -8.77 -15.82
CA LYS A 87 5.09 -10.23 -15.62
C LYS A 87 4.27 -10.53 -14.36
N PHE A 88 4.49 -9.77 -13.29
CA PHE A 88 3.71 -9.93 -12.07
C PHE A 88 2.24 -9.55 -12.28
N LEU A 89 2.00 -8.43 -12.95
CA LEU A 89 0.64 -7.95 -13.24
C LEU A 89 -0.14 -8.92 -14.13
N GLN A 90 0.53 -9.63 -15.02
CA GLN A 90 -0.08 -10.62 -15.94
C GLN A 90 -0.28 -12.02 -15.33
N ARG A 91 0.18 -12.26 -14.11
CA ARG A 91 -0.03 -13.57 -13.46
C ARG A 91 -1.50 -13.80 -13.14
N ASN A 92 -2.07 -14.87 -13.65
CA ASN A 92 -3.47 -15.26 -13.42
C ASN A 92 -3.65 -16.20 -12.20
N ASP A 93 -2.54 -16.77 -11.71
CA ASP A 93 -2.51 -17.64 -10.53
C ASP A 93 -2.56 -16.86 -9.20
N ILE A 94 -2.45 -15.54 -9.24
CA ILE A 94 -2.53 -14.65 -8.07
C ILE A 94 -3.89 -13.93 -8.12
N PRO A 95 -4.81 -14.23 -7.19
CA PRO A 95 -6.16 -13.66 -7.22
C PRO A 95 -6.17 -12.15 -6.94
N TYR A 96 -5.26 -11.68 -6.09
CA TYR A 96 -5.13 -10.26 -5.74
C TYR A 96 -3.66 -9.83 -5.78
N LYS A 97 -3.36 -8.85 -6.62
CA LYS A 97 -2.00 -8.33 -6.78
C LYS A 97 -1.64 -7.43 -5.61
N LYS A 98 -0.52 -7.70 -4.96
CA LYS A 98 0.03 -6.87 -3.88
C LYS A 98 1.39 -6.33 -4.30
N ILE A 99 1.52 -5.02 -4.37
CA ILE A 99 2.77 -4.35 -4.75
C ILE A 99 3.17 -3.42 -3.61
N LEU A 100 4.37 -3.62 -3.07
CA LEU A 100 4.99 -2.71 -2.12
C LEU A 100 6.03 -1.86 -2.84
N THR A 101 6.01 -0.56 -2.64
CA THR A 101 6.93 0.35 -3.32
C THR A 101 7.33 1.53 -2.45
N THR A 102 8.48 2.14 -2.76
CA THR A 102 8.80 3.47 -2.24
C THR A 102 8.18 4.56 -3.13
N PRO A 103 7.92 5.77 -2.59
CA PRO A 103 7.34 6.87 -3.37
C PRO A 103 8.10 7.15 -4.66
N GLU A 104 9.44 7.14 -4.59
CA GLU A 104 10.29 7.43 -5.75
C GLU A 104 10.22 6.36 -6.83
N SER A 105 9.87 5.13 -6.47
CA SER A 105 9.81 4.00 -7.40
C SER A 105 8.42 3.76 -7.97
N PHE A 106 7.40 4.44 -7.45
CA PHE A 106 6.00 4.29 -7.89
C PHE A 106 5.82 4.52 -9.39
N HIS A 107 6.55 5.47 -9.98
CA HIS A 107 6.50 5.76 -11.42
C HIS A 107 6.79 4.53 -12.29
N LYS A 108 7.57 3.57 -11.81
CA LYS A 108 7.86 2.31 -12.52
C LYS A 108 6.61 1.46 -12.67
N ILE A 109 5.81 1.36 -11.59
CA ILE A 109 4.54 0.63 -11.58
C ILE A 109 3.58 1.26 -12.57
N ARG A 110 3.41 2.59 -12.50
CA ARG A 110 2.57 3.34 -13.43
C ARG A 110 2.94 3.10 -14.89
N THR A 111 4.23 3.25 -15.20
CA THR A 111 4.73 3.08 -16.57
C THR A 111 4.48 1.67 -17.10
N ASP A 112 4.73 0.64 -16.29
CA ASP A 112 4.59 -0.75 -16.73
C ASP A 112 3.13 -1.18 -16.81
N ALA A 113 2.27 -0.71 -15.90
CA ALA A 113 0.83 -0.94 -15.96
C ALA A 113 0.22 -0.32 -17.23
N GLN A 114 0.59 0.91 -17.57
CA GLN A 114 0.15 1.60 -18.79
C GLN A 114 0.53 0.83 -20.07
N LYS A 115 1.72 0.23 -20.14
CA LYS A 115 2.17 -0.56 -21.32
C LYS A 115 1.26 -1.74 -21.63
N ILE A 116 0.56 -2.27 -20.63
CA ILE A 116 -0.33 -3.43 -20.76
C ILE A 116 -1.80 -3.08 -20.58
N GLY A 117 -2.13 -1.80 -20.57
CA GLY A 117 -3.51 -1.31 -20.50
C GLY A 117 -4.18 -1.44 -19.12
N ILE A 118 -3.41 -1.63 -18.04
CA ILE A 118 -3.96 -1.67 -16.68
C ILE A 118 -4.06 -0.25 -16.13
N ASN A 119 -5.27 0.14 -15.73
CA ASN A 119 -5.50 1.40 -15.02
C ASN A 119 -5.38 1.18 -13.51
N ILE A 120 -4.24 1.55 -12.93
CA ILE A 120 -3.99 1.43 -11.47
C ILE A 120 -4.71 2.49 -10.64
N TYR A 121 -5.34 3.47 -11.28
CA TYR A 121 -6.14 4.53 -10.62
C TYR A 121 -7.65 4.23 -10.68
N GLY A 122 -8.04 3.11 -11.27
CA GLY A 122 -9.43 2.68 -11.35
C GLY A 122 -9.89 1.93 -10.09
N ASP A 123 -11.19 1.63 -10.05
CA ASP A 123 -11.87 0.99 -8.91
C ASP A 123 -11.35 -0.41 -8.57
N ASP A 124 -10.65 -1.07 -9.50
CA ASP A 124 -10.04 -2.39 -9.29
C ASP A 124 -8.77 -2.35 -8.41
N TRP A 125 -8.26 -1.16 -8.11
CA TRP A 125 -7.03 -0.97 -7.36
C TRP A 125 -7.24 -0.08 -6.14
N PHE A 126 -6.57 -0.43 -5.06
CA PHE A 126 -6.50 0.37 -3.85
C PHE A 126 -5.06 0.84 -3.63
N CYS A 127 -4.89 2.08 -3.21
CA CYS A 127 -3.59 2.62 -2.83
C CYS A 127 -3.58 2.96 -1.35
N LEU A 128 -2.62 2.37 -0.61
CA LEU A 128 -2.32 2.72 0.76
C LEU A 128 -1.04 3.53 0.81
N PHE A 129 -1.11 4.73 1.35
CA PHE A 129 0.07 5.52 1.75
C PHE A 129 0.29 5.29 3.24
N ASP A 130 1.31 4.50 3.61
CA ASP A 130 1.67 4.33 5.01
C ASP A 130 2.63 5.44 5.45
N GLU A 131 2.48 5.90 6.69
CA GLU A 131 3.28 6.97 7.29
C GLU A 131 3.31 8.26 6.43
N CYS A 132 2.14 8.74 5.99
CA CYS A 132 2.00 9.96 5.15
C CYS A 132 2.73 11.18 5.72
N GLU A 133 2.84 11.30 7.04
CA GLU A 133 3.57 12.38 7.72
C GLU A 133 5.05 12.38 7.34
N LYS A 134 5.69 11.22 7.17
CA LYS A 134 7.08 11.15 6.73
C LYS A 134 7.24 11.59 5.28
N ILE A 135 6.26 11.26 4.43
CA ILE A 135 6.25 11.69 3.04
C ILE A 135 6.20 13.22 2.95
N THR A 136 5.40 13.86 3.79
CA THR A 136 5.30 15.32 3.81
C THR A 136 6.51 16.01 4.45
N GLN A 137 7.07 15.44 5.52
CA GLN A 137 8.26 15.98 6.19
C GLN A 137 9.51 15.91 5.32
N ASP A 138 9.68 14.87 4.53
CA ASP A 138 10.85 14.64 3.67
C ASP A 138 10.77 15.37 2.31
N HIS A 139 9.68 16.06 1.99
CA HIS A 139 9.44 16.69 0.71
C HIS A 139 10.56 17.65 0.29
N ASP A 140 11.12 18.43 1.21
CA ASP A 140 12.18 19.40 0.93
C ASP A 140 13.48 18.72 0.50
N TYR A 141 13.74 17.51 0.96
CA TYR A 141 14.95 16.73 0.65
C TYR A 141 14.73 15.73 -0.50
N ARG A 142 13.50 15.26 -0.69
CA ARG A 142 13.10 14.22 -1.65
C ARG A 142 11.91 14.68 -2.48
N ARG A 143 12.15 15.64 -3.39
CA ARG A 143 11.10 16.37 -4.15
C ARG A 143 10.04 15.48 -4.83
N THR A 144 10.39 14.25 -5.19
CA THR A 144 9.48 13.33 -5.87
C THR A 144 8.69 12.42 -4.91
N ILE A 145 8.92 12.53 -3.60
CA ILE A 145 8.29 11.64 -2.60
C ILE A 145 6.78 11.84 -2.52
N SER A 146 6.29 13.05 -2.72
CA SER A 146 4.87 13.39 -2.68
C SER A 146 4.14 13.17 -4.01
N GLN A 147 4.87 12.92 -5.11
CA GLN A 147 4.26 12.74 -6.44
C GLN A 147 3.16 11.67 -6.48
N PRO A 148 3.32 10.47 -5.88
CA PRO A 148 2.26 9.47 -5.87
C PRO A 148 0.96 9.97 -5.23
N ILE A 149 1.05 10.81 -4.18
CA ILE A 149 -0.14 11.39 -3.54
C ILE A 149 -0.90 12.25 -4.56
N TYR A 150 -0.21 13.15 -5.27
CA TYR A 150 -0.83 13.98 -6.29
C TYR A 150 -1.38 13.19 -7.49
N ASP A 151 -0.78 12.05 -7.81
CA ASP A 151 -1.23 11.19 -8.91
C ASP A 151 -2.58 10.48 -8.59
N PHE A 152 -2.93 10.30 -7.31
CA PHE A 152 -4.17 9.65 -6.86
C PHE A 152 -5.28 10.62 -6.45
N PHE A 153 -4.98 11.89 -6.23
CA PHE A 153 -5.93 12.93 -5.81
C PHE A 153 -5.99 14.10 -6.79
#